data_840994442336415fe74cc711fb76e368
#
_entry.id   840994442336415fe74cc711fb76e368
#
_cell.length_a   1.000
_cell.length_b   1.000
_cell.length_c   1.000
_cell.angle_alpha   90.00
_cell.angle_beta   90.00
_cell.angle_gamma   90.00
#
_symmetry.space_group_name_H-M   'P 1'
#
loop_
_entity.id
_entity.type
_entity.pdbx_description
1 polymer ?
#
loop_
_entity_poly.entity_id
_entity_poly.type
_entity_poly.pdbx_seq_one_letter_code
_entity_poly.pdbx_strand_id
1 'polypeptide(L)'
;SPVESIDAVGIPVLSRGEDIANVRFRFANGCVANVTASRISQERVRKIRVFQENAYLSLDYKNQSGYLLRLAREDEKESSGLGKLISLATDSKIVTDFSGHRIVREPVEVEKGEPLRIELESFLQCAREGLKPRVTGLAAADALDLALEITRRIEESDPRRAG
;
A
#
# COMPACT_ATOMS: atom_id res chain seq x y z
N SER A 1 13.59 -0.18 -6.94
CA SER A 1 14.67 -1.17 -6.85
C SER A 1 14.26 -2.42 -7.62
N PRO A 2 15.18 -3.12 -8.31
CA PRO A 2 14.86 -4.38 -8.97
C PRO A 2 14.36 -5.44 -7.99
N VAL A 3 13.50 -6.34 -8.46
CA VAL A 3 13.05 -7.51 -7.70
C VAL A 3 14.13 -8.59 -7.81
N GLU A 4 14.61 -9.10 -6.68
CA GLU A 4 15.59 -10.19 -6.61
C GLU A 4 14.94 -11.57 -6.51
N SER A 5 13.84 -11.67 -5.76
CA SER A 5 13.11 -12.92 -5.62
C SER A 5 11.61 -12.69 -5.48
N ILE A 6 10.86 -13.66 -5.98
CA ILE A 6 9.41 -13.73 -5.91
C ILE A 6 9.05 -15.10 -5.36
N ASP A 7 8.29 -15.11 -4.27
CA ASP A 7 7.64 -16.29 -3.71
C ASP A 7 6.13 -16.08 -3.83
N ALA A 8 5.46 -16.91 -4.64
CA ALA A 8 4.08 -16.71 -5.01
C ALA A 8 3.27 -18.00 -4.85
N VAL A 9 2.11 -17.89 -4.21
CA VAL A 9 1.13 -18.98 -4.05
C VAL A 9 -0.23 -18.48 -4.52
N GLY A 10 -0.89 -19.25 -5.36
CA GLY A 10 -2.25 -18.99 -5.84
C GLY A 10 -3.15 -20.20 -5.64
N ILE A 11 -4.43 -19.95 -5.38
CA ILE A 11 -5.42 -20.99 -5.13
C ILE A 11 -6.65 -20.73 -6.01
N PRO A 12 -7.03 -21.65 -6.91
CA PRO A 12 -8.32 -21.65 -7.56
C PRO A 12 -9.38 -22.21 -6.60
N VAL A 13 -10.44 -21.45 -6.35
CA VAL A 13 -11.56 -21.84 -5.48
C VAL A 13 -12.84 -21.98 -6.29
N LEU A 14 -13.14 -21.01 -7.16
CA LEU A 14 -14.37 -20.97 -7.95
C LEU A 14 -14.09 -21.02 -9.47
N SER A 15 -12.88 -20.67 -9.89
CA SER A 15 -12.50 -20.60 -11.29
C SER A 15 -11.39 -21.59 -11.63
N ARG A 16 -11.00 -21.65 -12.91
CA ARG A 16 -9.85 -22.46 -13.36
C ARG A 16 -8.50 -21.78 -13.10
N GLY A 17 -8.50 -20.48 -12.89
CA GLY A 17 -7.31 -19.69 -12.53
C GLY A 17 -7.30 -19.32 -11.05
N GLU A 18 -6.32 -18.55 -10.63
CA GLU A 18 -6.18 -18.13 -9.24
C GLU A 18 -7.33 -17.19 -8.84
N ASP A 19 -8.05 -17.54 -7.78
CA ASP A 19 -9.06 -16.68 -7.15
C ASP A 19 -8.48 -15.90 -5.97
N ILE A 20 -7.44 -16.45 -5.35
CA ILE A 20 -6.64 -15.79 -4.31
C ILE A 20 -5.16 -16.00 -4.65
N ALA A 21 -4.38 -14.94 -4.54
CA ALA A 21 -2.93 -14.99 -4.67
C ALA A 21 -2.25 -14.25 -3.51
N ASN A 22 -1.18 -14.85 -3.00
CA ASN A 22 -0.28 -14.24 -2.02
C ASN A 22 1.13 -14.25 -2.60
N VAL A 23 1.79 -13.11 -2.56
CA VAL A 23 3.10 -12.94 -3.15
C VAL A 23 4.02 -12.23 -2.17
N ARG A 24 5.24 -12.72 -2.04
CA ARG A 24 6.32 -12.08 -1.31
C ARG A 24 7.44 -11.71 -2.27
N PHE A 25 7.83 -10.45 -2.26
CA PHE A 25 8.96 -9.92 -3.01
C PHE A 25 10.12 -9.58 -2.09
N ARG A 26 11.34 -9.81 -2.57
CA ARG A 26 12.56 -9.20 -2.06
C ARG A 26 13.15 -8.31 -3.13
N PHE A 27 13.58 -7.14 -2.74
CA PHE A 27 14.19 -6.15 -3.63
C PHE A 27 15.67 -6.00 -3.33
N ALA A 28 16.46 -5.63 -4.32
CA ALA A 28 17.91 -5.46 -4.23
C ALA A 28 18.36 -4.45 -3.15
N ASN A 29 17.48 -3.52 -2.76
CA ASN A 29 17.75 -2.58 -1.67
C ASN A 29 17.35 -3.12 -0.27
N GLY A 30 17.05 -4.42 -0.15
CA GLY A 30 16.63 -5.05 1.10
C GLY A 30 15.16 -4.87 1.47
N CYS A 31 14.37 -4.11 0.70
CA CYS A 31 12.94 -3.97 0.94
C CYS A 31 12.24 -5.31 0.71
N VAL A 32 11.20 -5.58 1.50
CA VAL A 32 10.32 -6.73 1.36
C VAL A 32 8.89 -6.25 1.21
N ALA A 33 8.18 -6.77 0.21
CA ALA A 33 6.76 -6.51 0.05
C ALA A 33 5.96 -7.82 0.09
N ASN A 34 4.80 -7.77 0.76
CA ASN A 34 3.82 -8.84 0.72
C ASN A 34 2.55 -8.30 0.07
N VAL A 35 2.09 -8.96 -0.97
CA VAL A 35 0.90 -8.57 -1.74
C VAL A 35 -0.11 -9.71 -1.67
N THR A 36 -1.36 -9.36 -1.36
CA THR A 36 -2.48 -10.29 -1.42
C THR A 36 -3.53 -9.75 -2.38
N ALA A 37 -3.95 -10.55 -3.33
CA ALA A 37 -5.04 -10.25 -4.23
C ALA A 37 -6.10 -11.34 -4.13
N SER A 38 -7.38 -10.95 -4.07
CA SER A 38 -8.49 -11.90 -4.03
C SER A 38 -9.70 -11.33 -4.79
N ARG A 39 -10.29 -12.15 -5.64
CA ARG A 39 -11.54 -11.84 -6.34
C ARG A 39 -12.79 -12.39 -5.64
N ILE A 40 -12.60 -13.27 -4.66
CA ILE A 40 -13.68 -13.99 -3.96
C ILE A 40 -13.91 -13.50 -2.53
N SER A 41 -13.07 -12.60 -2.02
CA SER A 41 -13.26 -12.02 -0.68
C SER A 41 -14.54 -11.20 -0.62
N GLN A 42 -15.32 -11.39 0.44
CA GLN A 42 -16.57 -10.65 0.67
C GLN A 42 -16.31 -9.15 0.85
N GLU A 43 -15.21 -8.79 1.49
CA GLU A 43 -14.80 -7.41 1.67
C GLU A 43 -13.95 -6.93 0.50
N ARG A 44 -14.31 -5.77 -0.06
CA ARG A 44 -13.47 -5.07 -1.02
C ARG A 44 -12.41 -4.27 -0.28
N VAL A 45 -11.20 -4.79 -0.21
CA VAL A 45 -10.07 -4.13 0.43
C VAL A 45 -9.11 -3.60 -0.62
N ARG A 46 -8.68 -2.33 -0.49
CA ARG A 46 -7.62 -1.73 -1.29
C ARG A 46 -6.73 -0.91 -0.36
N LYS A 47 -5.78 -1.57 0.28
CA LYS A 47 -4.92 -0.96 1.31
C LYS A 47 -3.45 -1.19 1.01
N ILE A 48 -2.64 -0.19 1.32
CA ILE A 48 -1.20 -0.33 1.40
C ILE A 48 -0.72 0.03 2.81
N ARG A 49 0.24 -0.73 3.30
CA ARG A 49 0.91 -0.49 4.57
C ARG A 49 2.41 -0.48 4.34
N VAL A 50 3.06 0.57 4.78
CA VAL A 50 4.51 0.71 4.65
C VAL A 50 5.10 0.80 6.05
N PHE A 51 6.05 -0.06 6.33
CA PHE A 51 6.81 -0.08 7.57
C PHE A 51 8.23 0.38 7.28
N GLN A 52 8.73 1.27 8.11
CA GLN A 52 10.11 1.70 8.12
C GLN A 52 10.55 1.92 9.57
N GLU A 53 11.82 2.17 9.81
CA GLU A 53 12.44 2.14 11.14
C GLU A 53 11.66 2.93 12.21
N ASN A 54 11.20 4.15 11.88
CA ASN A 54 10.56 5.05 12.83
C ASN A 54 9.14 5.46 12.43
N ALA A 55 8.56 4.79 11.44
CA ALA A 55 7.24 5.17 10.94
C ALA A 55 6.48 3.98 10.35
N TYR A 56 5.16 4.06 10.45
CA TYR A 56 4.21 3.16 9.84
C TYR A 56 3.14 3.97 9.13
N LEU A 57 3.06 3.82 7.82
CA LEU A 57 2.03 4.43 6.98
C LEU A 57 0.95 3.41 6.64
N SER A 58 -0.31 3.77 6.81
CA SER A 58 -1.46 2.99 6.35
C SER A 58 -2.36 3.85 5.47
N LEU A 59 -2.57 3.42 4.24
CA LEU A 59 -3.48 4.07 3.29
C LEU A 59 -4.59 3.12 2.90
N ASP A 60 -5.83 3.63 2.88
CA ASP A 60 -7.02 2.93 2.40
C ASP A 60 -7.54 3.66 1.16
N TYR A 61 -7.26 3.08 0.00
CA TYR A 61 -7.66 3.65 -1.30
C TYR A 61 -9.18 3.59 -1.52
N LYS A 62 -9.86 2.60 -0.92
CA LYS A 62 -11.31 2.48 -1.05
C LYS A 62 -12.02 3.62 -0.32
N ASN A 63 -11.57 3.92 0.91
CA ASN A 63 -12.16 4.95 1.76
C ASN A 63 -11.47 6.31 1.58
N GLN A 64 -10.43 6.39 0.72
CA GLN A 64 -9.63 7.58 0.48
C GLN A 64 -9.20 8.23 1.80
N SER A 65 -8.54 7.44 2.65
CA SER A 65 -8.10 7.84 3.97
C SER A 65 -6.78 7.20 4.33
N GLY A 66 -6.08 7.77 5.29
CA GLY A 66 -4.84 7.20 5.75
C GLY A 66 -4.37 7.82 7.05
N TYR A 67 -3.37 7.19 7.64
CA TYR A 67 -2.69 7.72 8.81
C TYR A 67 -1.22 7.27 8.82
N LEU A 68 -0.42 8.09 9.46
CA LEU A 68 0.97 7.85 9.78
C LEU A 68 1.11 7.64 11.29
N LEU A 69 1.71 6.55 11.70
CA LEU A 69 2.20 6.37 13.07
C LEU A 69 3.71 6.62 13.06
N ARG A 70 4.21 7.44 13.97
CA ARG A 70 5.63 7.71 14.14
C ARG A 70 5.98 7.87 15.61
N LEU A 71 7.25 7.74 15.91
CA LEU A 71 7.74 8.08 17.23
C LEU A 71 7.63 9.60 17.45
N ALA A 72 7.26 9.99 18.68
CA ALA A 72 7.23 11.39 19.08
C ALA A 72 8.63 12.00 19.02
N ARG A 73 8.72 13.23 18.56
CA ARG A 73 9.95 14.04 18.60
C ARG A 73 10.24 14.48 20.04
N GLU A 74 11.46 14.93 20.30
CA GLU A 74 11.86 15.37 21.65
C GLU A 74 10.98 16.50 22.20
N ASP A 75 10.65 17.48 21.36
CA ASP A 75 9.76 18.61 21.68
C ASP A 75 8.31 18.19 21.99
N GLU A 76 7.88 17.05 21.48
CA GLU A 76 6.54 16.49 21.72
C GLU A 76 6.49 15.64 23.01
N LYS A 77 7.64 15.23 23.53
CA LYS A 77 7.71 14.42 24.75
C LYS A 77 7.40 15.21 26.02
N GLU A 78 7.68 16.51 26.05
CA GLU A 78 7.53 17.37 27.21
C GLU A 78 6.12 17.94 27.44
N SER A 79 5.20 17.78 26.49
CA SER A 79 3.84 18.32 26.62
C SER A 79 2.98 17.46 27.55
N SER A 80 3.23 17.56 28.87
CA SER A 80 2.38 16.95 29.90
C SER A 80 1.25 17.88 30.31
N GLY A 81 0.02 17.37 30.35
CA GLY A 81 -1.15 18.02 30.96
C GLY A 81 -1.99 18.88 30.01
N LEU A 82 -1.56 20.06 29.63
CA LEU A 82 -2.34 20.96 28.75
C LEU A 82 -2.41 20.49 27.29
N GLY A 83 -1.36 19.84 26.80
CA GLY A 83 -1.31 19.28 25.46
C GLY A 83 -2.36 18.17 25.22
N LYS A 84 -2.73 17.44 26.28
CA LYS A 84 -3.80 16.43 26.21
C LYS A 84 -5.20 17.04 25.98
N LEU A 85 -5.46 18.21 26.52
CA LEU A 85 -6.73 18.91 26.35
C LEU A 85 -6.84 19.55 24.95
N ILE A 86 -5.73 20.04 24.41
CA ILE A 86 -5.70 20.62 23.05
C ILE A 86 -5.78 19.53 21.99
N SER A 87 -5.20 18.35 22.21
CA SER A 87 -5.30 17.21 21.28
C SER A 87 -6.70 16.59 21.20
N LEU A 88 -7.52 16.74 22.23
CA LEU A 88 -8.94 16.33 22.24
C LEU A 88 -9.83 17.28 21.41
N ALA A 89 -9.40 18.52 21.21
CA ALA A 89 -10.16 19.52 20.44
C ALA A 89 -9.74 19.58 18.94
N THR A 90 -8.62 18.96 18.59
CA THR A 90 -8.11 18.93 17.22
C THR A 90 -7.91 17.46 16.84
N ASP A 91 -8.62 17.00 15.83
CA ASP A 91 -8.73 15.60 15.33
C ASP A 91 -7.38 14.97 14.86
N SER A 92 -6.25 15.56 15.22
CA SER A 92 -4.98 15.34 14.52
C SER A 92 -3.88 14.59 15.27
N LYS A 93 -3.96 14.36 16.60
CA LYS A 93 -2.84 13.65 17.27
C LYS A 93 -3.33 12.78 18.43
N ILE A 94 -3.53 11.50 18.17
CA ILE A 94 -3.66 10.51 19.24
C ILE A 94 -2.25 10.08 19.62
N VAL A 95 -1.86 10.35 20.86
CA VAL A 95 -0.59 9.90 21.41
C VAL A 95 -0.85 8.68 22.28
N THR A 96 -0.19 7.58 21.97
CA THR A 96 -0.26 6.33 22.73
C THR A 96 1.13 5.98 23.24
N ASP A 97 1.25 5.66 24.53
CA ASP A 97 2.48 5.10 25.07
C ASP A 97 2.51 3.59 24.85
N PHE A 98 3.55 3.09 24.22
CA PHE A 98 3.77 1.68 24.01
C PHE A 98 5.22 1.33 24.36
N SER A 99 5.42 0.47 25.36
CA SER A 99 6.75 0.02 25.82
C SER A 99 7.74 1.16 26.07
N GLY A 100 7.28 2.27 26.66
CA GLY A 100 8.12 3.43 26.95
C GLY A 100 8.39 4.36 25.76
N HIS A 101 7.79 4.05 24.60
CA HIS A 101 7.85 4.91 23.41
C HIS A 101 6.51 5.60 23.19
N ARG A 102 6.58 6.90 22.98
CA ARG A 102 5.40 7.70 22.64
C ARG A 102 5.17 7.67 21.14
N ILE A 103 4.00 7.18 20.71
CA ILE A 103 3.60 7.07 19.31
C ILE A 103 2.58 8.15 19.00
N VAL A 104 2.86 8.92 17.97
CA VAL A 104 1.96 9.94 17.44
C VAL A 104 1.26 9.39 16.21
N ARG A 105 -0.08 9.52 16.17
CA ARG A 105 -0.88 9.21 15.00
C ARG A 105 -1.27 10.50 14.30
N GLU A 106 -0.88 10.63 13.06
CA GLU A 106 -1.20 11.77 12.20
C GLU A 106 -2.10 11.32 11.06
N PRO A 107 -3.24 11.98 10.81
CA PRO A 107 -4.02 11.70 9.62
C PRO A 107 -3.24 12.10 8.37
N VAL A 108 -3.38 11.32 7.31
CA VAL A 108 -2.89 11.71 5.98
C VAL A 108 -4.02 12.46 5.29
N GLU A 109 -3.77 13.72 4.96
CA GLU A 109 -4.72 14.47 4.16
C GLU A 109 -4.80 13.87 2.75
N VAL A 110 -5.99 13.47 2.36
CA VAL A 110 -6.28 12.89 1.06
C VAL A 110 -7.35 13.73 0.39
N GLU A 111 -7.02 14.29 -0.75
CA GLU A 111 -8.01 14.93 -1.61
C GLU A 111 -8.95 13.86 -2.18
N LYS A 112 -10.22 13.95 -1.80
CA LYS A 112 -11.23 12.98 -2.23
C LYS A 112 -11.72 13.31 -3.63
N GLY A 113 -11.87 12.28 -4.45
CA GLY A 113 -12.35 12.43 -5.80
C GLY A 113 -12.72 11.08 -6.42
N GLU A 114 -13.39 11.12 -7.57
CA GLU A 114 -13.67 9.92 -8.35
C GLU A 114 -12.38 9.50 -9.11
N PRO A 115 -11.80 8.31 -8.85
CA PRO A 115 -10.48 7.96 -9.34
C PRO A 115 -10.37 7.94 -10.87
N LEU A 116 -11.36 7.38 -11.57
CA LEU A 116 -11.33 7.32 -13.03
C LEU A 116 -11.39 8.71 -13.67
N ARG A 117 -12.18 9.61 -13.10
CA ARG A 117 -12.26 10.98 -13.57
C ARG A 117 -10.90 11.69 -13.43
N ILE A 118 -10.26 11.57 -12.26
CA ILE A 118 -8.94 12.17 -12.01
C ILE A 118 -7.89 11.61 -12.98
N GLU A 119 -7.93 10.30 -13.24
CA GLU A 119 -7.04 9.65 -14.19
C GLU A 119 -7.22 10.19 -15.60
N LEU A 120 -8.46 10.29 -16.09
CA LEU A 120 -8.78 10.80 -17.42
C LEU A 120 -8.43 12.29 -17.58
N GLU A 121 -8.70 13.11 -16.56
CA GLU A 121 -8.34 14.53 -16.55
C GLU A 121 -6.81 14.69 -16.62
N SER A 122 -6.06 13.91 -15.84
CA SER A 122 -4.60 13.89 -15.86
C SER A 122 -4.04 13.44 -17.21
N PHE A 123 -4.63 12.42 -17.83
CA PHE A 123 -4.24 11.96 -19.16
C PHE A 123 -4.47 13.05 -20.22
N LEU A 124 -5.65 13.66 -20.21
CA LEU A 124 -5.99 14.73 -21.17
C LEU A 124 -5.05 15.94 -21.01
N GLN A 125 -4.72 16.31 -19.78
CA GLN A 125 -3.77 17.38 -19.52
C GLN A 125 -2.40 17.05 -20.10
N CYS A 126 -1.86 15.86 -19.80
CA CYS A 126 -0.57 15.43 -20.35
C CYS A 126 -0.56 15.42 -21.88
N ALA A 127 -1.65 14.96 -22.52
CA ALA A 127 -1.75 14.90 -23.96
C ALA A 127 -1.81 16.30 -24.62
N ARG A 128 -2.50 17.27 -23.99
CA ARG A 128 -2.62 18.63 -24.48
C ARG A 128 -1.34 19.45 -24.33
N GLU A 129 -0.65 19.26 -23.21
CA GLU A 129 0.50 20.09 -22.84
C GLU A 129 1.84 19.40 -23.17
N GLY A 130 1.83 18.19 -23.72
CA GLY A 130 3.05 17.40 -24.00
C GLY A 130 3.82 16.98 -22.74
N LEU A 131 3.11 16.83 -21.61
CA LEU A 131 3.73 16.50 -20.33
C LEU A 131 3.94 14.99 -20.20
N LYS A 132 4.97 14.61 -19.44
CA LYS A 132 5.19 13.22 -19.08
C LYS A 132 4.17 12.79 -18.00
N PRO A 133 3.37 11.74 -18.22
CA PRO A 133 2.43 11.26 -17.22
C PRO A 133 3.15 10.73 -15.96
N ARG A 134 2.48 10.80 -14.81
CA ARG A 134 3.00 10.26 -13.54
C ARG A 134 3.29 8.76 -13.62
N VAL A 135 2.37 8.01 -14.25
CA VAL A 135 2.57 6.60 -14.60
C VAL A 135 2.78 6.52 -16.10
N THR A 136 3.99 6.19 -16.49
CA THR A 136 4.35 6.06 -17.91
C THR A 136 3.96 4.69 -18.45
N GLY A 137 3.85 4.56 -19.78
CA GLY A 137 3.61 3.27 -20.41
C GLY A 137 4.69 2.23 -20.08
N LEU A 138 5.96 2.64 -19.96
CA LEU A 138 7.04 1.75 -19.52
C LEU A 138 6.82 1.24 -18.10
N ALA A 139 6.50 2.13 -17.15
CA ALA A 139 6.23 1.71 -15.77
C ALA A 139 5.00 0.80 -15.67
N ALA A 140 3.99 0.99 -16.52
CA ALA A 140 2.84 0.11 -16.61
C ALA A 140 3.21 -1.26 -17.22
N ALA A 141 4.08 -1.29 -18.24
CA ALA A 141 4.60 -2.52 -18.82
C ALA A 141 5.41 -3.33 -17.78
N ASP A 142 6.33 -2.68 -17.05
CA ASP A 142 7.12 -3.33 -15.99
C ASP A 142 6.20 -3.96 -14.92
N ALA A 143 5.13 -3.27 -14.55
CA ALA A 143 4.16 -3.80 -13.58
C ALA A 143 3.38 -5.01 -14.13
N LEU A 144 3.03 -4.98 -15.43
CA LEU A 144 2.35 -6.10 -16.11
C LEU A 144 3.29 -7.31 -16.23
N ASP A 145 4.54 -7.09 -16.62
CA ASP A 145 5.53 -8.17 -16.73
C ASP A 145 5.74 -8.85 -15.38
N LEU A 146 5.79 -8.07 -14.30
CA LEU A 146 5.86 -8.63 -12.95
C LEU A 146 4.61 -9.45 -12.61
N ALA A 147 3.42 -8.97 -12.98
CA ALA A 147 2.17 -9.71 -12.75
C ALA A 147 2.13 -11.04 -13.54
N LEU A 148 2.59 -11.05 -14.78
CA LEU A 148 2.69 -12.25 -15.61
C LEU A 148 3.70 -13.25 -15.02
N GLU A 149 4.84 -12.77 -14.55
CA GLU A 149 5.83 -13.61 -13.86
C GLU A 149 5.27 -14.27 -12.59
N ILE A 150 4.47 -13.53 -11.82
CA ILE A 150 3.77 -14.08 -10.65
C ILE A 150 2.84 -15.21 -11.06
N THR A 151 2.00 -15.00 -12.07
CA THR A 151 1.07 -16.00 -12.58
C THR A 151 1.82 -17.26 -13.04
N ARG A 152 2.90 -17.10 -13.79
CA ARG A 152 3.75 -18.21 -14.24
C ARG A 152 4.30 -19.01 -13.05
N ARG A 153 4.81 -18.36 -12.01
CA ARG A 153 5.35 -19.03 -10.80
C ARG A 153 4.27 -19.79 -10.03
N ILE A 154 3.07 -19.21 -9.92
CA ILE A 154 1.94 -19.88 -9.30
C ILE A 154 1.58 -21.14 -10.09
N GLU A 155 1.54 -21.06 -11.42
CA GLU A 155 1.26 -22.20 -12.30
C GLU A 155 2.31 -23.30 -12.18
N GLU A 156 3.58 -22.96 -12.14
CA GLU A 156 4.69 -23.91 -11.99
C GLU A 156 4.73 -24.57 -10.60
N SER A 157 4.28 -23.87 -9.57
CA SER A 157 4.27 -24.40 -8.19
C SER A 157 3.02 -25.20 -7.84
N ASP A 158 2.00 -25.22 -8.69
CA ASP A 158 0.75 -25.96 -8.43
C ASP A 158 0.90 -27.45 -8.76
N PRO A 159 1.01 -28.33 -7.75
CA PRO A 159 1.17 -29.77 -7.98
C PRO A 159 -0.02 -30.42 -8.72
N ARG A 160 -1.17 -29.76 -8.77
CA ARG A 160 -2.38 -30.24 -9.46
C ARG A 160 -2.30 -30.05 -10.98
N ARG A 161 -1.38 -29.23 -11.47
CA ARG A 161 -1.12 -28.99 -12.91
C ARG A 161 0.04 -29.82 -13.47
N ALA A 162 0.74 -30.56 -12.59
CA ALA A 162 1.89 -31.40 -12.96
C ALA A 162 1.48 -32.84 -13.38
N GLY A 163 0.18 -33.12 -13.55
CA GLY A 163 -0.37 -34.44 -13.92
C GLY A 163 -1.14 -34.43 -15.23
#